data_21412cc510c8f5835fe457f94e512627
#
_entry.id   21412cc510c8f5835fe457f94e512627
#
_cell.length_a   1.000
_cell.length_b   1.000
_cell.length_c   1.000
_cell.angle_alpha   90.00
_cell.angle_beta   90.00
_cell.angle_gamma   90.00
#
_symmetry.space_group_name_H-M   'P 1'
#
loop_
_entity.id
_entity.type
_entity.pdbx_description
1 polymer ?
#
loop_
_entity_poly.entity_id
_entity_poly.type
_entity_poly.pdbx_seq_one_letter_code
_entity_poly.pdbx_strand_id
1 'polypeptide(L)'
;LQIDAFELLSKSFGGSGYDVACAQTNLPIIYQLENEIPHFKTVHFNPKFKENIHFVYLNQKQNSKSAISNYLTQRHKTNKVISKINTITYEAIDCKEGKEFAKLMEQHEIIMSDVLETKTVQENLFPDFKGIVKSLGAWGGDFVMVLSKENPKNYFIEKGYATVLSYEEMVL
;
A
#
# COMPACT_ATOMS: atom_id res chain seq x y z
N LEU A 1 -17.24 29.39 -5.05
CA LEU A 1 -17.75 28.04 -5.35
C LEU A 1 -16.85 27.07 -4.59
N GLN A 2 -17.41 26.38 -3.60
CA GLN A 2 -16.73 25.30 -2.92
C GLN A 2 -16.98 24.03 -3.76
N ILE A 3 -15.96 23.51 -4.39
CA ILE A 3 -16.05 22.30 -5.20
C ILE A 3 -15.87 21.12 -4.24
N ASP A 4 -16.86 20.22 -4.21
CA ASP A 4 -16.72 18.94 -3.53
C ASP A 4 -15.88 18.00 -4.42
N ALA A 5 -14.65 17.74 -4.01
CA ALA A 5 -13.71 16.92 -4.77
C ALA A 5 -14.16 15.45 -4.90
N PHE A 6 -14.88 14.91 -3.90
CA PHE A 6 -15.42 13.55 -3.97
C PHE A 6 -16.59 13.48 -4.97
N GLU A 7 -17.46 14.48 -4.96
CA GLU A 7 -18.56 14.58 -5.94
C GLU A 7 -18.02 14.71 -7.37
N LEU A 8 -16.98 15.53 -7.57
CA LEU A 8 -16.35 15.69 -8.87
C LEU A 8 -15.71 14.37 -9.33
N LEU A 9 -15.00 13.67 -8.43
CA LEU A 9 -14.39 12.39 -8.73
C LEU A 9 -15.44 11.34 -9.15
N SER A 10 -16.54 11.22 -8.40
CA SER A 10 -17.60 10.26 -8.69
C SER A 10 -18.25 10.49 -10.05
N LYS A 11 -18.41 11.75 -10.45
CA LYS A 11 -19.02 12.15 -11.74
C LYS A 11 -18.06 12.06 -12.93
N SER A 12 -16.74 11.97 -12.71
CA SER A 12 -15.75 12.03 -13.79
C SER A 12 -14.95 10.73 -13.95
N PHE A 13 -14.10 10.42 -12.99
CA PHE A 13 -13.15 9.32 -13.07
C PHE A 13 -13.61 8.07 -12.33
N GLY A 14 -14.48 8.22 -11.35
CA GLY A 14 -14.82 7.15 -10.41
C GLY A 14 -13.63 6.78 -9.51
N GLY A 15 -13.74 5.67 -8.82
CA GLY A 15 -12.72 5.17 -7.89
C GLY A 15 -13.13 5.32 -6.43
N SER A 16 -12.20 4.97 -5.52
CA SER A 16 -12.51 4.96 -4.08
C SER A 16 -12.54 6.35 -3.44
N GLY A 17 -11.89 7.34 -4.03
CA GLY A 17 -11.68 8.65 -3.39
C GLY A 17 -10.55 8.68 -2.36
N TYR A 18 -9.79 7.59 -2.21
CA TYR A 18 -8.67 7.52 -1.27
C TYR A 18 -7.65 8.65 -1.49
N ASP A 19 -7.28 8.91 -2.74
CA ASP A 19 -6.32 9.97 -3.09
C ASP A 19 -6.85 11.36 -2.71
N VAL A 20 -8.16 11.59 -2.87
CA VAL A 20 -8.82 12.84 -2.46
C VAL A 20 -8.77 12.98 -0.94
N ALA A 21 -9.01 11.90 -0.19
CA ALA A 21 -8.92 11.91 1.27
C ALA A 21 -7.50 12.19 1.74
N CYS A 22 -6.49 11.57 1.14
CA CYS A 22 -5.08 11.80 1.44
C CYS A 22 -4.67 13.27 1.20
N ALA A 23 -5.17 13.88 0.13
CA ALA A 23 -4.87 15.28 -0.20
C ALA A 23 -5.47 16.31 0.77
N GLN A 24 -6.39 15.92 1.65
CA GLN A 24 -7.02 16.82 2.61
C GLN A 24 -6.26 16.97 3.94
N THR A 25 -5.20 16.18 4.15
CA THR A 25 -4.42 16.21 5.39
C THR A 25 -2.95 15.88 5.15
N ASN A 26 -2.08 16.41 6.00
CA ASN A 26 -0.66 16.08 6.04
C ASN A 26 -0.35 14.93 7.04
N LEU A 27 -1.38 14.31 7.60
CA LEU A 27 -1.23 13.21 8.54
C LEU A 27 -1.65 11.89 7.90
N PRO A 28 -1.09 10.76 8.34
CA PRO A 28 -1.57 9.44 7.96
C PRO A 28 -3.05 9.28 8.27
N ILE A 29 -3.77 8.58 7.41
CA ILE A 29 -5.21 8.35 7.56
C ILE A 29 -5.54 6.86 7.57
N ILE A 30 -6.60 6.51 8.31
CA ILE A 30 -7.38 5.30 8.03
C ILE A 30 -8.52 5.71 7.13
N TYR A 31 -8.65 5.01 6.04
CA TYR A 31 -9.69 5.23 5.04
C TYR A 31 -10.60 4.01 4.93
N GLN A 32 -11.89 4.24 4.83
CA GLN A 32 -12.89 3.20 4.61
C GLN A 32 -13.98 3.73 3.67
N LEU A 33 -14.43 2.88 2.76
CA LEU A 33 -15.58 3.16 1.89
C LEU A 33 -16.77 2.35 2.40
N GLU A 34 -17.79 3.01 2.91
CA GLU A 34 -19.02 2.38 3.39
C GLU A 34 -20.20 2.85 2.54
N ASN A 35 -20.87 1.93 1.87
CA ASN A 35 -21.98 2.25 0.97
C ASN A 35 -21.65 3.37 -0.03
N GLU A 36 -20.46 3.30 -0.61
CA GLU A 36 -19.92 4.31 -1.53
C GLU A 36 -19.66 5.69 -0.91
N ILE A 37 -19.79 5.82 0.40
CA ILE A 37 -19.46 7.04 1.14
C ILE A 37 -18.08 6.92 1.74
N PRO A 38 -17.13 7.85 1.42
CA PRO A 38 -15.79 7.83 1.99
C PRO A 38 -15.82 8.29 3.45
N HIS A 39 -15.24 7.48 4.30
CA HIS A 39 -14.97 7.79 5.71
C HIS A 39 -13.46 7.73 5.95
N PHE A 40 -12.89 8.76 6.54
CA PHE A 40 -11.49 8.74 6.91
C PHE A 40 -11.25 9.50 8.22
N LYS A 41 -10.22 9.09 8.92
CA LYS A 41 -9.75 9.76 10.13
C LYS A 41 -8.23 9.79 10.15
N THR A 42 -7.67 10.86 10.65
CA THR A 42 -6.23 10.97 10.89
C THR A 42 -5.79 10.05 12.01
N VAL A 43 -4.59 9.51 11.89
CA VAL A 43 -3.95 8.68 12.91
C VAL A 43 -2.52 9.16 13.16
N HIS A 44 -1.99 8.86 14.32
CA HIS A 44 -0.60 9.12 14.63
C HIS A 44 0.22 7.87 14.32
N PHE A 45 1.01 7.95 13.24
CA PHE A 45 1.93 6.87 12.85
C PHE A 45 3.33 7.46 12.63
N ASN A 46 4.19 7.32 13.64
CA ASN A 46 5.59 7.71 13.57
C ASN A 46 6.46 6.56 14.10
N PRO A 47 6.74 5.55 13.26
CA PRO A 47 7.40 4.33 13.70
C PRO A 47 8.87 4.59 14.06
N LYS A 48 9.32 4.06 15.21
CA LYS A 48 10.72 4.13 15.63
C LYS A 48 11.68 3.36 14.71
N PHE A 49 11.14 2.50 13.87
CA PHE A 49 11.87 1.66 12.89
C PHE A 49 11.78 2.23 11.45
N LYS A 50 11.52 3.51 11.30
CA LYS A 50 11.39 4.17 9.98
C LYS A 50 12.64 4.04 9.11
N GLU A 51 13.83 3.92 9.70
CA GLU A 51 15.07 3.65 8.98
C GLU A 51 15.10 2.30 8.25
N ASN A 52 14.23 1.36 8.66
CA ASN A 52 14.08 0.07 8.00
C ASN A 52 13.06 0.08 6.85
N ILE A 53 12.35 1.20 6.65
CA ILE A 53 11.33 1.36 5.61
C ILE A 53 11.91 2.16 4.44
N HIS A 54 11.80 1.58 3.25
CA HIS A 54 12.20 2.23 2.00
C HIS A 54 11.08 2.09 0.97
N PHE A 55 11.13 2.93 -0.05
CA PHE A 55 10.20 2.92 -1.17
C PHE A 55 10.99 2.81 -2.47
N VAL A 56 10.61 1.87 -3.31
CA VAL A 56 11.30 1.60 -4.58
C VAL A 56 10.33 1.85 -5.73
N TYR A 57 10.71 2.71 -6.65
CA TYR A 57 9.96 2.94 -7.87
C TYR A 57 10.25 1.84 -8.90
N LEU A 58 9.20 1.14 -9.34
CA LEU A 58 9.33 -0.02 -10.22
C LEU A 58 9.47 0.34 -11.71
N ASN A 59 9.57 1.62 -12.05
CA ASN A 59 9.62 2.09 -13.44
C ASN A 59 8.42 1.64 -14.30
N GLN A 60 7.30 1.30 -13.68
CA GLN A 60 6.08 0.86 -14.33
C GLN A 60 4.90 1.66 -13.79
N LYS A 61 4.08 2.16 -14.70
CA LYS A 61 2.82 2.80 -14.32
C LYS A 61 1.71 1.77 -14.32
N GLN A 62 1.11 1.54 -13.14
CA GLN A 62 -0.04 0.65 -13.02
C GLN A 62 -1.31 1.31 -13.54
N ASN A 63 -2.08 0.57 -14.33
CA ASN A 63 -3.41 0.98 -14.70
C ASN A 63 -4.40 0.63 -13.59
N SER A 64 -4.65 1.60 -12.70
CA SER A 64 -5.55 1.42 -11.55
C SER A 64 -6.95 0.97 -11.96
N LYS A 65 -7.47 1.41 -13.11
CA LYS A 65 -8.81 0.99 -13.60
C LYS A 65 -8.84 -0.51 -13.91
N SER A 66 -7.81 -1.04 -14.58
CA SER A 66 -7.71 -2.47 -14.88
C SER A 66 -7.54 -3.29 -13.59
N ALA A 67 -6.71 -2.83 -12.66
CA ALA A 67 -6.50 -3.51 -11.39
C ALA A 67 -7.79 -3.54 -10.54
N ILE A 68 -8.52 -2.44 -10.47
CA ILE A 68 -9.83 -2.38 -9.79
C ILE A 68 -10.86 -3.29 -10.48
N SER A 69 -10.91 -3.28 -11.82
CA SER A 69 -11.82 -4.15 -12.58
C SER A 69 -11.54 -5.63 -12.26
N ASN A 70 -10.27 -6.05 -12.28
CA ASN A 70 -9.89 -7.40 -11.90
C ASN A 70 -10.30 -7.73 -10.46
N TYR A 71 -9.99 -6.83 -9.51
CA TYR A 71 -10.40 -7.00 -8.12
C TYR A 71 -11.91 -7.17 -7.96
N LEU A 72 -12.73 -6.42 -8.71
CA LEU A 72 -14.18 -6.50 -8.63
C LEU A 72 -14.74 -7.83 -9.14
N THR A 73 -14.04 -8.51 -10.04
CA THR A 73 -14.46 -9.82 -10.59
C THR A 73 -14.05 -11.00 -9.71
N GLN A 74 -13.14 -10.81 -8.74
CA GLN A 74 -12.63 -11.89 -7.91
C GLN A 74 -13.66 -12.41 -6.92
N ARG A 75 -13.75 -13.74 -6.78
CA ARG A 75 -14.72 -14.45 -5.92
C ARG A 75 -14.24 -14.60 -4.46
N HIS A 76 -12.96 -14.39 -4.20
CA HIS A 76 -12.34 -14.62 -2.89
C HIS A 76 -12.52 -13.49 -1.87
N LYS A 77 -13.28 -12.44 -2.24
CA LYS A 77 -13.66 -11.35 -1.33
C LYS A 77 -14.73 -11.82 -0.36
N THR A 78 -14.30 -12.28 0.79
CA THR A 78 -15.21 -12.69 1.87
C THR A 78 -15.14 -11.70 3.03
N ASN A 79 -16.21 -11.64 3.84
CA ASN A 79 -16.19 -10.86 5.07
C ASN A 79 -15.03 -11.25 6.00
N LYS A 80 -14.62 -12.53 5.97
CA LYS A 80 -13.46 -13.03 6.72
C LYS A 80 -12.15 -12.41 6.24
N VAL A 81 -11.96 -12.26 4.94
CA VAL A 81 -10.77 -11.61 4.35
C VAL A 81 -10.76 -10.13 4.71
N ILE A 82 -11.88 -9.43 4.54
CA ILE A 82 -12.02 -8.02 4.92
C ILE A 82 -11.68 -7.82 6.40
N SER A 83 -12.25 -8.65 7.28
CA SER A 83 -11.96 -8.59 8.71
C SER A 83 -10.48 -8.78 9.03
N LYS A 84 -9.79 -9.71 8.35
CA LYS A 84 -8.33 -9.91 8.53
C LYS A 84 -7.53 -8.70 8.09
N ILE A 85 -7.85 -8.10 6.93
CA ILE A 85 -7.17 -6.89 6.44
C ILE A 85 -7.39 -5.72 7.40
N ASN A 86 -8.61 -5.55 7.90
CA ASN A 86 -8.90 -4.53 8.90
C ASN A 86 -8.08 -4.73 10.19
N THR A 87 -7.99 -5.97 10.69
CA THR A 87 -7.16 -6.30 11.85
C THR A 87 -5.70 -5.93 11.61
N ILE A 88 -5.11 -6.35 10.48
CA ILE A 88 -3.73 -6.01 10.11
C ILE A 88 -3.53 -4.49 10.06
N THR A 89 -4.49 -3.73 9.52
CA THR A 89 -4.41 -2.28 9.44
C THR A 89 -4.29 -1.64 10.82
N TYR A 90 -5.14 -2.04 11.78
CA TYR A 90 -5.09 -1.50 13.13
C TYR A 90 -3.84 -1.94 13.90
N GLU A 91 -3.46 -3.21 13.80
CA GLU A 91 -2.22 -3.71 14.41
C GLU A 91 -0.98 -3.01 13.85
N ALA A 92 -0.94 -2.69 12.55
CA ALA A 92 0.16 -1.98 11.92
C ALA A 92 0.33 -0.57 12.47
N ILE A 93 -0.77 0.16 12.73
CA ILE A 93 -0.73 1.52 13.28
C ILE A 93 -0.16 1.52 14.71
N ASP A 94 -0.54 0.52 15.51
CA ASP A 94 -0.12 0.42 16.91
C ASP A 94 1.24 -0.28 17.07
N CYS A 95 1.81 -0.82 15.98
CA CYS A 95 3.03 -1.61 16.01
C CYS A 95 4.24 -0.78 16.46
N LYS A 96 5.03 -1.31 17.39
CA LYS A 96 6.23 -0.65 17.93
C LYS A 96 7.54 -1.24 17.41
N GLU A 97 7.49 -2.44 16.86
CA GLU A 97 8.64 -3.22 16.46
C GLU A 97 8.67 -3.46 14.95
N GLY A 98 9.78 -3.10 14.28
CA GLY A 98 9.92 -3.25 12.83
C GLY A 98 9.76 -4.70 12.33
N LYS A 99 10.16 -5.68 13.15
CA LYS A 99 9.98 -7.11 12.82
C LYS A 99 8.50 -7.53 12.81
N GLU A 100 7.71 -7.01 13.73
CA GLU A 100 6.26 -7.25 13.77
C GLU A 100 5.57 -6.55 12.60
N PHE A 101 5.91 -5.29 12.37
CA PHE A 101 5.39 -4.53 11.25
C PHE A 101 5.67 -5.24 9.91
N ALA A 102 6.90 -5.75 9.72
CA ALA A 102 7.27 -6.51 8.54
C ALA A 102 6.39 -7.75 8.33
N LYS A 103 6.11 -8.52 9.40
CA LYS A 103 5.20 -9.66 9.33
C LYS A 103 3.77 -9.28 8.97
N LEU A 104 3.27 -8.17 9.51
CA LEU A 104 1.92 -7.67 9.16
C LEU A 104 1.85 -7.28 7.68
N MET A 105 2.87 -6.64 7.16
CA MET A 105 2.95 -6.26 5.74
C MET A 105 3.04 -7.48 4.82
N GLU A 106 3.83 -8.48 5.20
CA GLU A 106 3.91 -9.76 4.50
C GLU A 106 2.56 -10.50 4.49
N GLN A 107 1.90 -10.60 5.64
CA GLN A 107 0.58 -11.22 5.74
C GLN A 107 -0.46 -10.51 4.87
N HIS A 108 -0.45 -9.17 4.87
CA HIS A 108 -1.32 -8.39 4.00
C HIS A 108 -1.07 -8.70 2.53
N GLU A 109 0.19 -8.76 2.12
CA GLU A 109 0.58 -9.03 0.73
C GLU A 109 0.14 -10.44 0.29
N ILE A 110 0.34 -11.46 1.13
CA ILE A 110 -0.11 -12.83 0.89
C ILE A 110 -1.63 -12.88 0.74
N ILE A 111 -2.38 -12.26 1.66
CA ILE A 111 -3.84 -12.24 1.58
C ILE A 111 -4.32 -11.57 0.28
N MET A 112 -3.67 -10.47 -0.12
CA MET A 112 -4.04 -9.79 -1.36
C MET A 112 -3.64 -10.58 -2.60
N SER A 113 -2.51 -11.29 -2.58
CA SER A 113 -2.09 -12.23 -3.61
C SER A 113 -3.15 -13.32 -3.84
N ASP A 114 -3.65 -13.92 -2.77
CA ASP A 114 -4.74 -14.91 -2.82
C ASP A 114 -6.04 -14.30 -3.38
N VAL A 115 -6.42 -13.10 -2.93
CA VAL A 115 -7.62 -12.40 -3.42
C VAL A 115 -7.54 -12.08 -4.89
N LEU A 116 -6.38 -11.67 -5.36
CA LEU A 116 -6.15 -11.25 -6.75
C LEU A 116 -5.77 -12.41 -7.68
N GLU A 117 -5.55 -13.62 -7.12
CA GLU A 117 -5.06 -14.80 -7.85
C GLU A 117 -3.75 -14.51 -8.63
N THR A 118 -2.86 -13.72 -8.01
CA THR A 118 -1.57 -13.33 -8.60
C THR A 118 -0.43 -13.60 -7.61
N LYS A 119 0.78 -13.76 -8.12
CA LYS A 119 1.97 -13.81 -7.26
C LYS A 119 2.18 -12.45 -6.59
N THR A 120 2.75 -12.48 -5.38
CA THR A 120 3.23 -11.25 -4.75
C THR A 120 4.31 -10.58 -5.60
N VAL A 121 4.51 -9.28 -5.41
CA VAL A 121 5.59 -8.56 -6.10
C VAL A 121 6.95 -9.14 -5.76
N GLN A 122 7.13 -9.56 -4.50
CA GLN A 122 8.39 -10.19 -4.07
C GLN A 122 8.65 -11.51 -4.80
N GLU A 123 7.68 -12.42 -4.87
CA GLU A 123 7.82 -13.68 -5.59
C GLU A 123 8.08 -13.49 -7.09
N ASN A 124 7.55 -12.45 -7.67
CA ASN A 124 7.66 -12.19 -9.10
C ASN A 124 8.94 -11.49 -9.49
N LEU A 125 9.35 -10.43 -8.74
CA LEU A 125 10.46 -9.56 -9.13
C LEU A 125 11.71 -9.70 -8.24
N PHE A 126 11.53 -10.09 -6.96
CA PHE A 126 12.59 -10.05 -5.95
C PHE A 126 12.64 -11.32 -5.07
N PRO A 127 12.62 -12.53 -5.67
CA PRO A 127 12.52 -13.78 -4.90
C PRO A 127 13.74 -14.06 -4.01
N ASP A 128 14.87 -13.41 -4.29
CA ASP A 128 16.13 -13.53 -3.57
C ASP A 128 16.37 -12.41 -2.53
N PHE A 129 15.43 -11.46 -2.39
CA PHE A 129 15.56 -10.37 -1.45
C PHE A 129 15.39 -10.82 0.01
N LYS A 130 16.35 -10.40 0.87
CA LYS A 130 16.33 -10.72 2.30
C LYS A 130 15.60 -9.67 3.14
N GLY A 131 14.34 -9.48 2.87
CA GLY A 131 13.45 -8.54 3.56
C GLY A 131 12.04 -8.77 3.09
N ILE A 132 11.16 -7.80 3.31
CA ILE A 132 9.79 -7.85 2.84
C ILE A 132 9.58 -6.78 1.77
N VAL A 133 8.94 -7.16 0.67
CA VAL A 133 8.51 -6.25 -0.38
C VAL A 133 6.99 -6.29 -0.45
N LYS A 134 6.37 -5.15 -0.24
CA LYS A 134 4.91 -4.99 -0.27
C LYS A 134 4.49 -4.06 -1.40
N SER A 135 3.55 -4.51 -2.20
CA SER A 135 2.90 -3.67 -3.23
C SER A 135 2.17 -2.47 -2.59
N LEU A 136 2.23 -1.33 -3.26
CA LEU A 136 1.50 -0.13 -2.91
C LEU A 136 0.49 0.23 -4.02
N GLY A 137 -0.51 1.04 -3.67
CA GLY A 137 -1.53 1.49 -4.61
C GLY A 137 -2.33 0.31 -5.18
N ALA A 138 -2.41 0.24 -6.51
CA ALA A 138 -3.18 -0.78 -7.24
C ALA A 138 -2.37 -2.05 -7.54
N TRP A 139 -1.71 -2.59 -6.54
CA TRP A 139 -1.05 -3.91 -6.50
C TRP A 139 -0.03 -4.19 -7.62
N GLY A 140 1.17 -3.66 -7.43
CA GLY A 140 2.34 -4.03 -8.22
C GLY A 140 2.71 -3.10 -9.36
N GLY A 141 2.31 -1.85 -9.28
CA GLY A 141 2.80 -0.77 -10.13
C GLY A 141 3.46 0.34 -9.31
N ASP A 142 3.96 1.32 -9.99
CA ASP A 142 4.59 2.53 -9.45
C ASP A 142 5.61 2.26 -8.33
N PHE A 143 5.20 2.22 -7.07
CA PHE A 143 6.07 2.01 -5.92
C PHE A 143 5.75 0.73 -5.15
N VAL A 144 6.79 0.17 -4.54
CA VAL A 144 6.67 -0.84 -3.48
C VAL A 144 7.29 -0.30 -2.19
N MET A 145 6.74 -0.73 -1.06
CA MET A 145 7.37 -0.54 0.25
C MET A 145 8.28 -1.72 0.55
N VAL A 146 9.47 -1.42 1.02
CA VAL A 146 10.50 -2.39 1.36
C VAL A 146 10.84 -2.28 2.84
N LEU A 147 10.85 -3.41 3.52
CA LEU A 147 11.27 -3.51 4.92
C LEU A 147 12.53 -4.37 4.99
N SER A 148 13.62 -3.75 5.43
CA SER A 148 14.92 -4.41 5.56
C SER A 148 15.70 -3.84 6.74
N LYS A 149 16.49 -4.69 7.42
CA LYS A 149 17.44 -4.25 8.45
C LYS A 149 18.63 -3.52 7.86
N GLU A 150 19.04 -3.94 6.68
CA GLU A 150 20.15 -3.34 5.95
C GLU A 150 19.59 -2.40 4.89
N ASN A 151 20.38 -1.39 4.51
CA ASN A 151 19.97 -0.47 3.44
C ASN A 151 19.87 -1.24 2.11
N PRO A 152 18.67 -1.31 1.51
CA PRO A 152 18.43 -2.14 0.34
C PRO A 152 18.85 -1.49 -0.97
N LYS A 153 19.36 -0.27 -0.94
CA LYS A 153 19.60 0.57 -2.13
C LYS A 153 20.46 -0.12 -3.19
N ASN A 154 21.58 -0.73 -2.79
CA ASN A 154 22.48 -1.40 -3.74
C ASN A 154 21.80 -2.58 -4.43
N TYR A 155 21.06 -3.41 -3.67
CA TYR A 155 20.32 -4.54 -4.23
C TYR A 155 19.35 -4.10 -5.34
N PHE A 156 18.58 -3.05 -5.10
CA PHE A 156 17.59 -2.59 -6.08
C PHE A 156 18.25 -1.89 -7.27
N ILE A 157 19.33 -1.13 -7.07
CA ILE A 157 20.09 -0.51 -8.16
C ILE A 157 20.67 -1.59 -9.09
N GLU A 158 21.27 -2.65 -8.56
CA GLU A 158 21.81 -3.78 -9.33
C GLU A 158 20.73 -4.50 -10.15
N LYS A 159 19.50 -4.49 -9.67
CA LYS A 159 18.33 -5.02 -10.39
C LYS A 159 17.70 -4.01 -11.40
N GLY A 160 18.28 -2.82 -11.55
CA GLY A 160 17.81 -1.79 -12.50
C GLY A 160 16.78 -0.80 -11.94
N TYR A 161 16.53 -0.81 -10.63
CA TYR A 161 15.61 0.11 -9.96
C TYR A 161 16.39 1.22 -9.27
N ALA A 162 16.66 2.30 -9.98
CA ALA A 162 17.55 3.37 -9.53
C ALA A 162 16.93 4.28 -8.44
N THR A 163 15.60 4.38 -8.38
CA THR A 163 14.90 5.25 -7.42
C THR A 163 14.53 4.44 -6.18
N VAL A 164 15.31 4.63 -5.12
CA VAL A 164 15.11 4.04 -3.80
C VAL A 164 15.11 5.17 -2.79
N LEU A 165 13.96 5.43 -2.18
CA LEU A 165 13.73 6.51 -1.22
C LEU A 165 13.65 5.94 0.20
N SER A 166 14.21 6.67 1.16
CA SER A 166 13.99 6.41 2.58
C SER A 166 12.56 6.82 3.00
N TYR A 167 12.18 6.43 4.21
CA TYR A 167 10.90 6.86 4.77
C TYR A 167 10.77 8.38 4.82
N GLU A 168 11.83 9.09 5.22
CA GLU A 168 11.83 10.55 5.36
C GLU A 168 11.85 11.30 4.01
N GLU A 169 12.32 10.66 2.95
CA GLU A 169 12.26 11.23 1.59
C GLU A 169 10.89 11.06 0.92
N MET A 170 10.10 10.09 1.39
CA MET A 170 8.80 9.75 0.78
C MET A 170 7.61 10.24 1.60
N VAL A 171 7.73 10.26 2.92
CA VAL A 171 6.64 10.60 3.86
C VAL A 171 6.91 11.95 4.48
N LEU A 172 5.98 12.88 4.30
CA LEU A 172 6.04 14.26 4.79
C LEU A 172 5.79 14.35 6.30
#